data_f8763ba6cb7f219888b3de2915480db0
#
_entry.id   f8763ba6cb7f219888b3de2915480db0
#
_cell.length_a   1.000
_cell.length_b   1.000
_cell.length_c   1.000
_cell.angle_alpha   90.00
_cell.angle_beta   90.00
_cell.angle_gamma   90.00
#
_symmetry.space_group_name_H-M   'P 1'
#
loop_
_entity.id
_entity.type
_entity.pdbx_description
1 polymer ?
#
loop_
_entity_poly.entity_id
_entity_poly.type
_entity_poly.pdbx_seq_one_letter_code
_entity_poly.pdbx_strand_id
1 'polypeptide(L)'
;VPSLQERLASILSDALPVEQEPDGALTLRHNGTLASLRVVNIAEDLDLVSLTQILAWDLPLTKKVGDQVAKQAHDSNFGSVTLVEKVNEKAVRRNSGKSASKTADVMLRYNFPGGGLTDGALRTLILLVLDTGADIRRTLIG
;
A
#
# COMPACT_ATOMS: atom_id res chain seq x y z
N VAL A 1 8.73 21.66 18.25
CA VAL A 1 8.55 21.33 16.82
C VAL A 1 7.93 19.96 16.72
N PRO A 2 6.77 19.78 16.03
CA PRO A 2 6.18 18.47 15.86
C PRO A 2 7.10 17.54 15.08
N SER A 3 7.11 16.28 15.47
CA SER A 3 7.83 15.25 14.71
C SER A 3 7.17 15.05 13.34
N LEU A 4 7.88 14.43 12.41
CA LEU A 4 7.31 14.11 11.10
C LEU A 4 6.07 13.22 11.25
N GLN A 5 6.11 12.24 12.16
CA GLN A 5 4.97 11.38 12.46
C GLN A 5 3.75 12.18 12.93
N GLU A 6 3.94 13.13 13.83
CA GLU A 6 2.87 13.99 14.32
C GLU A 6 2.31 14.90 13.22
N ARG A 7 3.18 15.45 12.37
CA ARG A 7 2.76 16.25 11.22
C ARG A 7 1.88 15.44 10.28
N LEU A 8 2.31 14.23 9.95
CA LEU A 8 1.54 13.35 9.06
C LEU A 8 0.17 13.02 9.63
N ALA A 9 0.10 12.68 10.92
CA ALA A 9 -1.18 12.40 11.57
C ALA A 9 -2.12 13.60 11.46
N SER A 10 -1.62 14.80 11.70
CA SER A 10 -2.40 16.03 11.66
C SER A 10 -2.92 16.35 10.25
N ILE A 11 -2.02 16.36 9.26
CA ILE A 11 -2.41 16.75 7.90
C ILE A 11 -3.32 15.73 7.21
N LEU A 12 -3.14 14.44 7.50
CA LEU A 12 -3.94 13.39 6.86
C LEU A 12 -5.31 13.23 7.51
N SER A 13 -5.44 13.50 8.80
CA SER A 13 -6.72 13.41 9.50
C SER A 13 -7.77 14.34 8.93
N ASP A 14 -7.37 15.44 8.32
CA ASP A 14 -8.28 16.39 7.68
C ASP A 14 -8.75 15.92 6.31
N ALA A 15 -8.06 14.96 5.71
CA ALA A 15 -8.28 14.55 4.32
C ALA A 15 -8.99 13.21 4.20
N LEU A 16 -8.76 12.28 5.15
CA LEU A 16 -9.30 10.92 5.06
C LEU A 16 -9.35 10.28 6.45
N PRO A 17 -10.05 9.13 6.59
CA PRO A 17 -10.05 8.40 7.87
C PRO A 17 -8.65 7.89 8.21
N VAL A 18 -8.15 8.28 9.38
CA VAL A 18 -6.84 7.89 9.89
C VAL A 18 -7.01 7.23 11.24
N GLU A 19 -6.40 6.07 11.42
CA GLU A 19 -6.33 5.38 12.69
C GLU A 19 -4.87 5.32 13.13
N GLN A 20 -4.59 5.82 14.33
CA GLN A 20 -3.24 5.79 14.87
C GLN A 20 -3.04 4.49 15.66
N GLU A 21 -2.04 3.71 15.25
CA GLU A 21 -1.72 2.45 15.89
C GLU A 21 -0.87 2.64 17.15
N PRO A 22 -0.85 1.65 18.09
CA PRO A 22 -0.05 1.77 19.31
C PRO A 22 1.44 1.99 19.08
N ASP A 23 1.98 1.49 17.95
CA ASP A 23 3.40 1.64 17.60
C ASP A 23 3.71 2.96 16.86
N GLY A 24 2.71 3.84 16.72
CA GLY A 24 2.86 5.12 16.05
C GLY A 24 2.56 5.11 14.56
N ALA A 25 2.40 3.94 13.95
CA ALA A 25 2.01 3.87 12.54
C ALA A 25 0.60 4.42 12.33
N LEU A 26 0.33 4.91 11.14
CA LEU A 26 -1.00 5.36 10.74
C LEU A 26 -1.62 4.34 9.79
N THR A 27 -2.87 3.99 10.05
CA THR A 27 -3.67 3.18 9.14
C THR A 27 -4.63 4.10 8.40
N LEU A 28 -4.58 4.04 7.09
CA LEU A 28 -5.35 4.92 6.20
C LEU A 28 -6.30 4.07 5.37
N ARG A 29 -7.57 4.50 5.30
CA ARG A 29 -8.57 3.85 4.44
C ARG A 29 -8.90 4.77 3.29
N HIS A 30 -8.81 4.26 2.06
CA HIS A 30 -8.99 5.08 0.87
C HIS A 30 -9.54 4.24 -0.29
N ASN A 31 -10.77 4.53 -0.69
CA ASN A 31 -11.41 3.94 -1.88
C ASN A 31 -11.23 2.42 -2.01
N GLY A 32 -11.54 1.70 -0.94
CA GLY A 32 -11.45 0.24 -0.91
C GLY A 32 -10.06 -0.31 -0.63
N THR A 33 -9.05 0.54 -0.50
CA THR A 33 -7.70 0.14 -0.15
C THR A 33 -7.41 0.43 1.31
N LEU A 34 -6.42 -0.26 1.85
CA LEU A 34 -5.93 -0.08 3.21
C LEU A 34 -4.43 0.20 3.15
N ALA A 35 -3.99 1.28 3.77
CA ALA A 35 -2.59 1.64 3.76
C ALA A 35 -2.03 1.79 5.17
N SER A 36 -0.75 1.48 5.31
CA SER A 36 0.02 1.72 6.52
C SER A 36 1.11 2.73 6.19
N LEU A 37 1.22 3.74 7.04
CA LEU A 37 2.19 4.82 6.90
C LEU A 37 3.07 4.88 8.14
N ARG A 38 4.39 4.79 7.95
CA ARG A 38 5.36 4.84 9.03
C ARG A 38 6.46 5.83 8.70
N VAL A 39 7.06 6.40 9.74
CA VAL A 39 8.30 7.17 9.61
C VAL A 39 9.44 6.29 10.10
N VAL A 40 10.45 6.13 9.26
CA VAL A 40 11.62 5.30 9.57
C VAL A 40 12.87 6.18 9.50
N ASN A 41 13.60 6.29 10.60
CA ASN A 41 14.88 6.99 10.62
C ASN A 41 15.95 6.08 10.02
N ILE A 42 16.57 6.51 8.93
CA ILE A 42 17.59 5.74 8.22
C ILE A 42 18.98 6.15 8.65
N ALA A 43 19.19 7.44 8.85
CA ALA A 43 20.47 8.01 9.25
C ALA A 43 20.20 9.36 9.92
N GLU A 44 21.25 9.99 10.45
CA GLU A 44 21.13 11.33 11.00
C GLU A 44 20.53 12.28 9.95
N ASP A 45 19.51 13.02 10.37
CA ASP A 45 18.77 13.97 9.52
C ASP A 45 18.08 13.37 8.31
N LEU A 46 17.88 12.04 8.30
CA LEU A 46 17.21 11.38 7.20
C LEU A 46 16.07 10.48 7.71
N ASP A 47 14.86 11.02 7.65
CA ASP A 47 13.64 10.27 7.93
C ASP A 47 12.93 9.94 6.63
N LEU A 48 12.61 8.66 6.44
CA LEU A 48 11.79 8.21 5.33
C LEU A 48 10.35 8.04 5.77
N VAL A 49 9.44 8.46 4.92
CA VAL A 49 8.03 8.07 5.01
C VAL A 49 7.87 6.79 4.22
N SER A 50 7.45 5.73 4.90
CA SER A 50 7.24 4.41 4.28
C SER A 50 5.75 4.14 4.19
N LEU A 51 5.24 4.03 2.97
CA LEU A 51 3.84 3.76 2.69
C LEU A 51 3.71 2.39 2.06
N THR A 52 2.82 1.57 2.63
CA THR A 52 2.44 0.28 2.05
C THR A 52 0.92 0.29 1.91
N GLN A 53 0.43 0.14 0.69
CA GLN A 53 -1.00 0.16 0.40
C GLN A 53 -1.40 -1.20 -0.16
N ILE A 54 -2.37 -1.85 0.49
CA ILE A 54 -2.92 -3.10 0.00
C ILE A 54 -4.04 -2.77 -0.96
N LEU A 55 -3.85 -3.16 -2.22
CA LEU A 55 -4.76 -2.81 -3.31
C LEU A 55 -5.85 -3.85 -3.48
N ALA A 56 -5.51 -5.13 -3.31
CA ALA A 56 -6.46 -6.22 -3.45
C ALA A 56 -6.01 -7.40 -2.60
N TRP A 57 -6.99 -8.17 -2.12
CA TRP A 57 -6.76 -9.37 -1.33
C TRP A 57 -7.30 -10.59 -2.06
N ASP A 58 -6.60 -11.70 -1.95
CA ASP A 58 -7.09 -13.02 -2.35
C ASP A 58 -7.57 -13.08 -3.80
N LEU A 59 -6.86 -12.39 -4.70
CA LEU A 59 -7.13 -12.51 -6.13
C LEU A 59 -6.72 -13.90 -6.63
N PRO A 60 -7.50 -14.50 -7.55
CA PRO A 60 -7.08 -15.75 -8.17
C PRO A 60 -5.73 -15.57 -8.87
N LEU A 61 -4.77 -16.44 -8.57
CA LEU A 61 -3.45 -16.37 -9.18
C LEU A 61 -3.49 -17.02 -10.57
N THR A 62 -3.98 -16.27 -11.54
CA THR A 62 -4.07 -16.68 -12.93
C THR A 62 -3.04 -15.91 -13.77
N LYS A 63 -2.78 -16.40 -14.97
CA LYS A 63 -1.92 -15.69 -15.91
C LYS A 63 -2.46 -14.29 -16.22
N LYS A 64 -3.77 -14.16 -16.39
CA LYS A 64 -4.43 -12.87 -16.64
C LYS A 64 -4.15 -11.86 -15.51
N VAL A 65 -4.31 -12.29 -14.25
CA VAL A 65 -4.06 -11.44 -13.09
C VAL A 65 -2.58 -11.06 -13.03
N GLY A 66 -1.68 -12.04 -13.21
CA GLY A 66 -0.24 -11.77 -13.23
C GLY A 66 0.16 -10.78 -14.31
N ASP A 67 -0.38 -10.91 -15.51
CA ASP A 67 -0.10 -9.99 -16.62
C ASP A 67 -0.65 -8.57 -16.33
N GLN A 68 -1.82 -8.48 -15.75
CA GLN A 68 -2.40 -7.19 -15.37
C GLN A 68 -1.57 -6.49 -14.29
N VAL A 69 -1.12 -7.23 -13.28
CA VAL A 69 -0.27 -6.67 -12.22
C VAL A 69 1.06 -6.20 -12.81
N ALA A 70 1.68 -7.00 -13.68
CA ALA A 70 2.94 -6.63 -14.32
C ALA A 70 2.79 -5.36 -15.16
N LYS A 71 1.69 -5.21 -15.87
CA LYS A 71 1.41 -4.01 -16.67
C LYS A 71 1.24 -2.79 -15.76
N GLN A 72 0.47 -2.91 -14.70
CA GLN A 72 0.28 -1.81 -13.76
C GLN A 72 1.59 -1.41 -13.08
N ALA A 73 2.42 -2.39 -12.74
CA ALA A 73 3.73 -2.14 -12.15
C ALA A 73 4.65 -1.39 -13.13
N HIS A 74 4.60 -1.76 -14.42
CA HIS A 74 5.38 -1.09 -15.45
C HIS A 74 4.92 0.35 -15.68
N ASP A 75 3.61 0.58 -15.67
CA ASP A 75 3.02 1.88 -15.99
C ASP A 75 2.98 2.84 -14.79
N SER A 76 3.24 2.36 -13.57
CA SER A 76 3.16 3.17 -12.36
C SER A 76 4.37 4.11 -12.24
N ASN A 77 4.11 5.39 -11.99
CA ASN A 77 5.14 6.39 -11.74
C ASN A 77 5.43 6.57 -10.24
N PHE A 78 4.54 6.12 -9.38
CA PHE A 78 4.66 6.28 -7.93
C PHE A 78 4.59 4.94 -7.25
N GLY A 79 5.71 4.52 -6.71
CA GLY A 79 5.80 3.30 -5.95
C GLY A 79 6.02 2.05 -6.78
N SER A 80 6.20 0.95 -6.08
CA SER A 80 6.39 -0.37 -6.65
C SER A 80 5.16 -1.22 -6.39
N VAL A 81 4.59 -1.78 -7.44
CA VAL A 81 3.44 -2.69 -7.33
C VAL A 81 3.97 -4.11 -7.32
N THR A 82 3.60 -4.87 -6.29
CA THR A 82 4.06 -6.25 -6.11
C THR A 82 2.88 -7.17 -5.86
N LEU A 83 3.05 -8.40 -6.32
CA LEU A 83 2.10 -9.47 -6.11
C LEU A 83 2.68 -10.44 -5.09
N VAL A 84 1.92 -10.72 -4.02
CA VAL A 84 2.33 -11.61 -2.94
C VAL A 84 1.48 -12.87 -3.01
N GLU A 85 2.10 -13.99 -3.37
CA GLU A 85 1.40 -15.26 -3.46
C GLU A 85 1.04 -15.81 -2.09
N LYS A 86 -0.16 -16.39 -2.00
CA LYS A 86 -0.63 -17.09 -0.82
C LYS A 86 -1.22 -18.44 -1.21
N VAL A 87 -1.08 -19.41 -0.32
CA VAL A 87 -1.71 -20.71 -0.50
C VAL A 87 -2.94 -20.76 0.38
N ASN A 88 -4.09 -21.12 -0.21
CA ASN A 88 -5.30 -21.33 0.54
C ASN A 88 -5.27 -22.72 1.16
N GLU A 89 -4.95 -22.81 2.46
CA GLU A 89 -4.85 -24.07 3.19
C GLU A 89 -6.13 -24.88 3.19
N LYS A 90 -7.28 -24.24 3.26
CA LYS A 90 -8.57 -24.91 3.23
C LYS A 90 -8.80 -25.61 1.89
N ALA A 91 -8.44 -24.96 0.80
CA ALA A 91 -8.54 -25.54 -0.53
C ALA A 91 -7.55 -26.69 -0.71
N VAL A 92 -6.34 -26.57 -0.15
CA VAL A 92 -5.34 -27.67 -0.15
C VAL A 92 -5.90 -28.91 0.53
N ARG A 93 -6.51 -28.76 1.69
CA ARG A 93 -7.08 -29.90 2.45
C ARG A 93 -8.23 -30.56 1.71
N ARG A 94 -9.07 -29.78 1.02
CA ARG A 94 -10.23 -30.31 0.28
C ARG A 94 -9.83 -31.00 -1.02
N ASN A 95 -8.74 -30.56 -1.61
CA ASN A 95 -8.27 -31.04 -2.91
C ASN A 95 -6.99 -31.85 -2.77
N SER A 96 -6.97 -32.80 -1.82
CA SER A 96 -5.80 -33.62 -1.59
C SER A 96 -5.36 -34.28 -2.90
N GLY A 97 -4.10 -34.11 -3.28
CA GLY A 97 -3.53 -34.63 -4.50
C GLY A 97 -3.70 -33.79 -5.75
N LYS A 98 -4.43 -32.67 -5.67
CA LYS A 98 -4.53 -31.69 -6.78
C LYS A 98 -3.71 -30.46 -6.46
N SER A 99 -3.36 -29.68 -7.51
CA SER A 99 -2.68 -28.41 -7.29
C SER A 99 -3.51 -27.52 -6.37
N ALA A 100 -2.84 -26.94 -5.38
CA ALA A 100 -3.47 -26.04 -4.44
C ALA A 100 -4.01 -24.80 -5.15
N SER A 101 -5.19 -24.33 -4.71
CA SER A 101 -5.68 -23.03 -5.12
C SER A 101 -4.74 -21.96 -4.58
N LYS A 102 -4.10 -21.23 -5.45
CA LYS A 102 -3.24 -20.12 -5.09
C LYS A 102 -3.97 -18.81 -5.28
N THR A 103 -3.83 -17.93 -4.29
CA THR A 103 -4.33 -16.57 -4.37
C THR A 103 -3.17 -15.60 -4.20
N ALA A 104 -3.43 -14.35 -4.46
CA ALA A 104 -2.41 -13.32 -4.31
C ALA A 104 -3.03 -12.05 -3.75
N ASP A 105 -2.24 -11.36 -2.93
CA ASP A 105 -2.51 -9.98 -2.55
C ASP A 105 -1.67 -9.08 -3.45
N VAL A 106 -2.19 -7.91 -3.76
CA VAL A 106 -1.47 -6.91 -4.54
C VAL A 106 -1.21 -5.71 -3.66
N MET A 107 0.05 -5.28 -3.59
CA MET A 107 0.48 -4.17 -2.75
C MET A 107 1.25 -3.15 -3.55
N LEU A 108 1.08 -1.88 -3.16
CA LEU A 108 1.90 -0.77 -3.64
C LEU A 108 2.76 -0.29 -2.48
N ARG A 109 4.06 -0.13 -2.72
CA ARG A 109 5.00 0.40 -1.73
C ARG A 109 5.66 1.65 -2.27
N TYR A 110 5.75 2.66 -1.44
CA TYR A 110 6.44 3.89 -1.79
C TYR A 110 7.14 4.46 -0.56
N ASN A 111 8.44 4.68 -0.69
CA ASN A 111 9.25 5.26 0.37
C ASN A 111 9.85 6.56 -0.15
N PHE A 112 9.79 7.62 0.64
CA PHE A 112 10.36 8.91 0.24
C PHE A 112 10.88 9.68 1.45
N PRO A 113 11.92 10.52 1.27
CA PRO A 113 12.38 11.41 2.33
C PRO A 113 11.31 12.48 2.57
N GLY A 114 10.77 12.56 3.78
CA GLY A 114 9.67 13.47 4.08
C GLY A 114 10.02 14.67 4.92
N GLY A 115 11.13 14.63 5.65
CA GLY A 115 11.46 15.64 6.64
C GLY A 115 11.61 17.04 6.12
N GLY A 116 12.05 17.19 4.88
CA GLY A 116 12.25 18.51 4.24
C GLY A 116 11.05 19.01 3.44
N LEU A 117 9.97 18.23 3.36
CA LEU A 117 8.78 18.63 2.60
C LEU A 117 7.84 19.48 3.46
N THR A 118 7.17 20.42 2.80
CA THR A 118 6.11 21.19 3.46
C THR A 118 4.91 20.29 3.73
N ASP A 119 4.04 20.71 4.65
CA ASP A 119 2.80 19.98 4.97
C ASP A 119 1.93 19.82 3.72
N GLY A 120 1.83 20.87 2.90
CA GLY A 120 1.08 20.79 1.64
C GLY A 120 1.67 19.77 0.66
N ALA A 121 3.00 19.73 0.53
CA ALA A 121 3.67 18.77 -0.34
C ALA A 121 3.50 17.34 0.16
N LEU A 122 3.63 17.11 1.46
CA LEU A 122 3.40 15.80 2.06
C LEU A 122 1.99 15.30 1.79
N ARG A 123 1.00 16.15 2.04
CA ARG A 123 -0.41 15.82 1.81
C ARG A 123 -0.67 15.48 0.35
N THR A 124 -0.22 16.32 -0.55
CA THR A 124 -0.43 16.13 -1.99
C THR A 124 0.20 14.84 -2.47
N LEU A 125 1.47 14.59 -2.09
CA LEU A 125 2.18 13.40 -2.52
C LEU A 125 1.51 12.12 -2.02
N ILE A 126 1.16 12.07 -0.74
CA ILE A 126 0.52 10.88 -0.15
C ILE A 126 -0.83 10.60 -0.80
N LEU A 127 -1.67 11.64 -0.97
CA LEU A 127 -2.96 11.47 -1.62
C LEU A 127 -2.80 11.02 -3.08
N LEU A 128 -1.81 11.55 -3.79
CA LEU A 128 -1.52 11.15 -5.17
C LEU A 128 -1.14 9.67 -5.25
N VAL A 129 -0.31 9.19 -4.34
CA VAL A 129 0.07 7.77 -4.29
C VAL A 129 -1.14 6.90 -3.96
N LEU A 130 -1.94 7.29 -2.97
CA LEU A 130 -3.15 6.54 -2.60
C LEU A 130 -4.16 6.49 -3.76
N ASP A 131 -4.33 7.57 -4.49
CA ASP A 131 -5.20 7.61 -5.67
C ASP A 131 -4.67 6.70 -6.77
N THR A 132 -3.37 6.69 -6.99
CA THR A 132 -2.72 5.78 -7.96
C THR A 132 -3.03 4.33 -7.59
N GLY A 133 -2.87 3.97 -6.32
CA GLY A 133 -3.19 2.63 -5.83
C GLY A 133 -4.66 2.27 -6.01
N ALA A 134 -5.56 3.20 -5.70
CA ALA A 134 -6.99 2.98 -5.87
C ALA A 134 -7.37 2.76 -7.35
N ASP A 135 -6.73 3.49 -8.27
CA ASP A 135 -6.93 3.31 -9.70
C ASP A 135 -6.47 1.93 -10.16
N ILE A 136 -5.31 1.49 -9.68
CA ILE A 136 -4.79 0.15 -9.98
C ILE A 136 -5.78 -0.91 -9.48
N ARG A 137 -6.28 -0.76 -8.25
CA ARG A 137 -7.30 -1.67 -7.71
C ARG A 137 -8.50 -1.77 -8.63
N ARG A 138 -9.04 -0.65 -9.09
CA ARG A 138 -10.20 -0.65 -9.99
C ARG A 138 -9.92 -1.42 -11.28
N THR A 139 -8.74 -1.28 -11.82
CA THR A 139 -8.33 -2.03 -13.02
C THR A 139 -8.27 -3.53 -12.76
N LEU A 140 -7.79 -3.93 -11.57
CA LEU A 140 -7.59 -5.35 -11.25
C LEU A 140 -8.90 -6.06 -10.90
N ILE A 141 -9.82 -5.41 -10.22
CA ILE A 141 -11.05 -6.04 -9.71
C ILE A 141 -12.32 -5.57 -10.42
N GLY A 142 -12.23 -4.46 -11.12
CA GLY A 142 -13.34 -3.90 -11.86
C GLY A 142 -13.47 -4.48 -13.23
#